data_fdbfdde690ec44957f42ecbd2dfcfb19
#
_entry.id   fdbfdde690ec44957f42ecbd2dfcfb19
#
_cell.length_a   1.000
_cell.length_b   1.000
_cell.length_c   1.000
_cell.angle_alpha   90.00
_cell.angle_beta   90.00
_cell.angle_gamma   90.00
#
_symmetry.space_group_name_H-M   'P 1'
#
loop_
_entity.id
_entity.type
_entity.pdbx_description
1 polymer ?
#
loop_
_entity_poly.entity_id
_entity_poly.type
_entity_poly.pdbx_seq_one_letter_code
_entity_poly.pdbx_strand_id
1 'polypeptide(L)'
;MLSKFTTKIMVMIFMLMFSSKVIADGHGKIKVGILHSLSGTMAISETTLKDTMLMLIEEQNKKGGILGKKLEPVVVDPASNWPLFAEKARELLTVSKVDVMFGCWTSVSRKSVLPVIEELNGLLFYPVQYEGEESSKNVFYTGAAPNQQAIPATDYYLDELGVKKFALLGTDYVYPRTTNKILKQYLIDKGIPETDIFVNYTPFGHSDWSKIVGDVVALGADGKKVGVISTINGDANIGFYKELAAAGIKADDIPVVAFSVGEEELSGLDTKNLVGHL
;
A
#
# COMPACT_ATOMS: atom_id res chain seq x y z
N MET A 1 49.42 -22.69 52.05
CA MET A 1 49.08 -22.66 50.61
C MET A 1 47.57 -22.76 50.33
N LEU A 2 46.78 -23.45 51.08
CA LEU A 2 45.30 -23.62 50.87
C LEU A 2 44.50 -22.31 51.02
N SER A 3 44.91 -21.39 51.91
CA SER A 3 44.11 -20.17 52.20
C SER A 3 44.07 -19.17 51.03
N LYS A 4 45.15 -19.08 50.24
CA LYS A 4 45.20 -18.18 49.04
C LYS A 4 44.45 -18.72 47.82
N PHE A 5 44.23 -20.05 47.78
CA PHE A 5 43.50 -20.69 46.69
C PHE A 5 41.98 -20.54 46.86
N THR A 6 41.51 -20.71 48.13
CA THR A 6 40.07 -20.48 48.46
C THR A 6 39.63 -19.05 48.29
N THR A 7 40.49 -18.05 48.59
CA THR A 7 40.17 -16.62 48.39
C THR A 7 40.06 -16.28 46.91
N LYS A 8 40.93 -16.84 46.04
CA LYS A 8 40.85 -16.60 44.58
C LYS A 8 39.59 -17.24 43.95
N ILE A 9 39.20 -18.42 44.40
CA ILE A 9 37.96 -19.08 43.90
C ILE A 9 36.72 -18.33 44.37
N MET A 10 36.71 -17.82 45.58
CA MET A 10 35.58 -17.03 46.13
C MET A 10 35.42 -15.67 45.43
N VAL A 11 36.54 -15.00 45.07
CA VAL A 11 36.51 -13.75 44.27
C VAL A 11 36.08 -14.01 42.82
N MET A 12 36.47 -15.13 42.22
CA MET A 12 36.08 -15.51 40.88
C MET A 12 34.57 -15.90 40.81
N ILE A 13 34.05 -16.56 41.81
CA ILE A 13 32.60 -16.89 41.96
C ILE A 13 31.80 -15.61 42.22
N PHE A 14 32.32 -14.65 42.98
CA PHE A 14 31.67 -13.35 43.22
C PHE A 14 31.68 -12.46 41.97
N MET A 15 32.73 -12.52 41.13
CA MET A 15 32.74 -11.84 39.82
C MET A 15 31.77 -12.51 38.81
N LEU A 16 31.58 -13.82 38.87
CA LEU A 16 30.62 -14.54 38.01
C LEU A 16 29.16 -14.27 38.42
N MET A 17 28.89 -13.97 39.69
CA MET A 17 27.55 -13.59 40.12
C MET A 17 27.16 -12.14 39.84
N PHE A 18 28.14 -11.25 39.56
CA PHE A 18 27.88 -9.86 39.16
C PHE A 18 27.77 -9.66 37.64
N SER A 19 28.06 -10.69 36.83
CA SER A 19 27.84 -10.68 35.38
C SER A 19 26.44 -11.11 34.95
N SER A 20 25.51 -11.27 35.91
CA SER A 20 24.14 -11.56 35.59
C SER A 20 23.28 -10.32 35.80
N LYS A 21 22.70 -9.91 34.69
CA LYS A 21 21.61 -8.93 34.58
C LYS A 21 22.05 -7.47 34.73
N VAL A 22 22.78 -6.97 33.75
CA VAL A 22 22.24 -5.76 33.14
C VAL A 22 20.95 -6.20 32.44
N ILE A 23 19.91 -6.39 33.21
CA ILE A 23 18.56 -6.15 32.70
C ILE A 23 18.65 -4.69 32.30
N ALA A 24 18.75 -4.43 31.01
CA ALA A 24 18.44 -3.12 30.48
C ALA A 24 17.01 -2.89 30.98
N ASP A 25 16.90 -2.12 32.04
CA ASP A 25 15.65 -1.60 32.57
C ASP A 25 15.17 -0.66 31.47
N GLY A 26 14.51 -1.29 30.47
CA GLY A 26 14.00 -0.63 29.29
C GLY A 26 12.80 0.23 29.64
N HIS A 27 13.01 1.26 30.47
CA HIS A 27 12.02 2.26 30.80
C HIS A 27 11.72 3.22 29.62
N GLY A 28 11.92 2.75 28.37
CA GLY A 28 11.49 3.43 27.18
C GLY A 28 10.59 2.53 26.35
N LYS A 29 9.54 3.09 25.79
CA LYS A 29 8.77 2.46 24.70
C LYS A 29 9.30 2.97 23.37
N ILE A 30 9.15 2.18 22.32
CA ILE A 30 9.33 2.63 20.94
C ILE A 30 7.95 3.03 20.44
N LYS A 31 7.76 4.31 20.18
CA LYS A 31 6.48 4.83 19.66
C LYS A 31 6.41 4.64 18.16
N VAL A 32 5.35 3.98 17.70
CA VAL A 32 5.09 3.69 16.29
C VAL A 32 3.89 4.49 15.84
N GLY A 33 4.10 5.48 14.98
CA GLY A 33 3.02 6.23 14.34
C GLY A 33 2.34 5.39 13.28
N ILE A 34 1.02 5.36 13.29
CA ILE A 34 0.18 4.69 12.30
C ILE A 34 -0.69 5.76 11.64
N LEU A 35 -0.37 6.07 10.38
CA LEU A 35 -0.95 7.18 9.62
C LEU A 35 -1.75 6.62 8.44
N HIS A 36 -2.99 6.24 8.68
CA HIS A 36 -3.91 5.70 7.71
C HIS A 36 -5.29 6.33 7.82
N SER A 37 -5.98 6.55 6.70
CA SER A 37 -7.35 7.05 6.69
C SER A 37 -8.32 6.00 7.24
N LEU A 38 -9.03 6.37 8.30
CA LEU A 38 -10.06 5.55 8.94
C LEU A 38 -11.46 6.04 8.58
N SER A 39 -11.52 7.15 7.85
CA SER A 39 -12.74 7.76 7.31
C SER A 39 -12.48 8.32 5.91
N GLY A 40 -13.57 8.62 5.16
CA GLY A 40 -13.50 9.09 3.77
C GLY A 40 -13.32 7.97 2.75
N THR A 41 -13.01 8.33 1.50
CA THR A 41 -13.02 7.45 0.32
C THR A 41 -11.99 6.33 0.35
N MET A 42 -10.92 6.47 1.14
CA MET A 42 -9.85 5.49 1.27
C MET A 42 -9.96 4.60 2.52
N ALA A 43 -10.96 4.84 3.37
CA ALA A 43 -11.12 4.09 4.63
C ALA A 43 -11.26 2.58 4.39
N ILE A 44 -11.94 2.17 3.32
CA ILE A 44 -12.13 0.77 2.97
C ILE A 44 -10.79 0.02 2.76
N SER A 45 -9.80 0.69 2.15
CA SER A 45 -8.48 0.12 1.91
C SER A 45 -7.52 0.29 3.09
N GLU A 46 -7.60 1.42 3.81
CA GLU A 46 -6.59 1.80 4.80
C GLU A 46 -6.86 1.28 6.22
N THR A 47 -8.13 1.00 6.57
CA THR A 47 -8.48 0.48 7.90
C THR A 47 -7.79 -0.87 8.18
N THR A 48 -7.77 -1.75 7.20
CA THR A 48 -7.11 -3.07 7.31
C THR A 48 -5.60 -2.95 7.54
N LEU A 49 -4.95 -1.96 6.91
CA LEU A 49 -3.51 -1.72 7.14
C LEU A 49 -3.25 -1.29 8.59
N LYS A 50 -4.09 -0.40 9.14
CA LYS A 50 -4.02 -0.02 10.56
C LYS A 50 -4.22 -1.25 11.46
N ASP A 51 -5.21 -2.10 11.20
CA ASP A 51 -5.48 -3.29 12.01
C ASP A 51 -4.34 -4.30 11.93
N THR A 52 -3.76 -4.50 10.74
CA THR A 52 -2.57 -5.34 10.53
C THR A 52 -1.38 -4.83 11.34
N MET A 53 -1.12 -3.52 11.34
CA MET A 53 -0.05 -2.94 12.13
C MET A 53 -0.26 -3.12 13.63
N LEU A 54 -1.49 -2.93 14.12
CA LEU A 54 -1.82 -3.16 15.54
C LEU A 54 -1.61 -4.62 15.94
N MET A 55 -2.05 -5.56 15.11
CA MET A 55 -1.84 -6.99 15.31
C MET A 55 -0.34 -7.33 15.38
N LEU A 56 0.46 -6.86 14.43
CA LEU A 56 1.91 -7.11 14.39
C LEU A 56 2.64 -6.50 15.59
N ILE A 57 2.25 -5.30 16.03
CA ILE A 57 2.79 -4.65 17.23
C ILE A 57 2.45 -5.49 18.46
N GLU A 58 1.22 -5.98 18.59
CA GLU A 58 0.82 -6.84 19.71
C GLU A 58 1.63 -8.14 19.72
N GLU A 59 1.77 -8.81 18.58
CA GLU A 59 2.57 -10.03 18.47
C GLU A 59 4.04 -9.80 18.81
N GLN A 60 4.65 -8.73 18.31
CA GLN A 60 6.02 -8.38 18.63
C GLN A 60 6.18 -8.07 20.12
N ASN A 61 5.18 -7.42 20.72
CA ASN A 61 5.16 -7.14 22.15
C ASN A 61 5.04 -8.43 23.00
N LYS A 62 4.26 -9.42 22.56
CA LYS A 62 4.21 -10.75 23.22
C LYS A 62 5.57 -11.45 23.19
N LYS A 63 6.35 -11.27 22.11
CA LYS A 63 7.71 -11.81 21.96
C LYS A 63 8.78 -11.04 22.76
N GLY A 64 8.42 -9.97 23.47
CA GLY A 64 9.35 -9.18 24.30
C GLY A 64 9.66 -7.78 23.77
N GLY A 65 9.07 -7.39 22.64
CA GLY A 65 9.30 -6.10 22.00
C GLY A 65 10.55 -6.10 21.11
N ILE A 66 11.17 -4.95 20.93
CA ILE A 66 12.40 -4.76 20.17
C ILE A 66 13.48 -4.25 21.12
N LEU A 67 14.61 -4.92 21.18
CA LEU A 67 15.71 -4.61 22.11
C LEU A 67 15.25 -4.46 23.56
N GLY A 68 14.28 -5.29 24.00
CA GLY A 68 13.71 -5.25 25.33
C GLY A 68 12.68 -4.14 25.58
N LYS A 69 12.39 -3.31 24.58
CA LYS A 69 11.40 -2.22 24.67
C LYS A 69 10.09 -2.61 24.01
N LYS A 70 8.98 -2.31 24.66
CA LYS A 70 7.64 -2.51 24.09
C LYS A 70 7.36 -1.44 23.02
N LEU A 71 6.66 -1.85 21.96
CA LEU A 71 6.13 -0.96 20.94
C LEU A 71 4.83 -0.32 21.44
N GLU A 72 4.68 0.97 21.25
CA GLU A 72 3.48 1.73 21.58
C GLU A 72 2.90 2.34 20.31
N PRO A 73 1.74 1.88 19.82
CA PRO A 73 1.11 2.44 18.64
C PRO A 73 0.49 3.80 18.95
N VAL A 74 0.66 4.75 18.04
CA VAL A 74 -0.01 6.05 18.03
C VAL A 74 -0.77 6.17 16.70
N VAL A 75 -2.07 5.96 16.74
CA VAL A 75 -2.94 5.95 15.56
C VAL A 75 -3.54 7.33 15.34
N VAL A 76 -3.52 7.78 14.09
CA VAL A 76 -4.18 9.03 13.67
C VAL A 76 -4.99 8.80 12.40
N ASP A 77 -6.10 9.51 12.27
CA ASP A 77 -6.96 9.50 11.08
C ASP A 77 -6.81 10.81 10.30
N PRO A 78 -6.22 10.80 9.11
CA PRO A 78 -6.18 11.94 8.20
C PRO A 78 -7.42 12.03 7.27
N ALA A 79 -8.44 11.21 7.46
CA ALA A 79 -9.77 11.29 6.86
C ALA A 79 -9.77 11.41 5.31
N SER A 80 -8.88 10.71 4.61
CA SER A 80 -8.70 10.80 3.15
C SER A 80 -8.46 12.22 2.63
N ASN A 81 -7.89 13.08 3.48
CA ASN A 81 -7.59 14.48 3.19
C ASN A 81 -6.07 14.70 3.14
N TRP A 82 -5.55 15.00 1.96
CA TRP A 82 -4.11 15.04 1.72
C TRP A 82 -3.37 16.11 2.53
N PRO A 83 -3.86 17.35 2.66
CA PRO A 83 -3.31 18.31 3.61
C PRO A 83 -3.29 17.82 5.04
N LEU A 84 -4.36 17.15 5.50
CA LEU A 84 -4.44 16.62 6.86
C LEU A 84 -3.43 15.48 7.11
N PHE A 85 -3.07 14.71 6.08
CA PHE A 85 -1.95 13.75 6.18
C PHE A 85 -0.65 14.44 6.61
N ALA A 86 -0.30 15.58 6.01
CA ALA A 86 0.90 16.33 6.37
C ALA A 86 0.82 16.91 7.80
N GLU A 87 -0.34 17.42 8.20
CA GLU A 87 -0.56 17.92 9.57
C GLU A 87 -0.42 16.78 10.59
N LYS A 88 -1.04 15.64 10.36
CA LYS A 88 -0.97 14.45 11.22
C LYS A 88 0.43 13.85 11.28
N ALA A 89 1.18 13.86 10.19
CA ALA A 89 2.59 13.47 10.20
C ALA A 89 3.42 14.40 11.10
N ARG A 90 3.21 15.71 11.00
CA ARG A 90 3.87 16.70 11.85
C ARG A 90 3.49 16.52 13.33
N GLU A 91 2.21 16.29 13.64
CA GLU A 91 1.73 15.98 14.99
C GLU A 91 2.41 14.73 15.57
N LEU A 92 2.49 13.66 14.79
CA LEU A 92 3.15 12.42 15.19
C LEU A 92 4.63 12.66 15.55
N LEU A 93 5.36 13.43 14.73
CA LEU A 93 6.79 13.68 14.93
C LEU A 93 7.06 14.70 16.07
N THR A 94 6.27 15.76 16.16
CA THR A 94 6.60 16.88 17.07
C THR A 94 5.88 16.80 18.41
N VAL A 95 4.64 16.34 18.45
CA VAL A 95 3.81 16.26 19.66
C VAL A 95 3.90 14.88 20.28
N SER A 96 3.54 13.84 19.50
CA SER A 96 3.56 12.45 19.96
C SER A 96 4.98 11.90 20.09
N LYS A 97 5.92 12.48 19.32
CA LYS A 97 7.34 12.10 19.27
C LYS A 97 7.53 10.62 18.98
N VAL A 98 6.92 10.17 17.87
CA VAL A 98 7.09 8.80 17.41
C VAL A 98 8.50 8.58 16.86
N ASP A 99 9.02 7.38 17.05
CA ASP A 99 10.36 6.99 16.59
C ASP A 99 10.35 6.62 15.10
N VAL A 100 9.20 6.12 14.61
CA VAL A 100 8.99 5.67 13.24
C VAL A 100 7.52 5.77 12.89
N MET A 101 7.21 5.98 11.59
CA MET A 101 5.84 5.94 11.08
C MET A 101 5.67 4.84 10.04
N PHE A 102 4.50 4.21 10.08
CA PHE A 102 3.97 3.36 9.01
C PHE A 102 2.69 4.02 8.50
N GLY A 103 2.59 4.20 7.20
CA GLY A 103 1.39 4.88 6.75
C GLY A 103 1.41 5.34 5.31
N CYS A 104 0.38 6.08 4.99
CA CYS A 104 -0.05 6.43 3.67
C CYS A 104 -0.49 5.20 2.86
N TRP A 105 -1.38 5.41 1.92
CA TRP A 105 -1.80 4.42 0.94
C TRP A 105 -1.66 5.01 -0.47
N THR A 106 -2.25 6.15 -0.72
CA THR A 106 -2.13 6.82 -2.00
C THR A 106 -0.78 7.51 -2.15
N SER A 107 -0.26 7.57 -3.38
CA SER A 107 0.97 8.33 -3.65
C SER A 107 0.80 9.83 -3.38
N VAL A 108 -0.43 10.37 -3.50
CA VAL A 108 -0.69 11.76 -3.17
C VAL A 108 -0.60 12.01 -1.66
N SER A 109 -1.05 11.09 -0.81
CA SER A 109 -0.87 11.21 0.64
C SER A 109 0.62 11.15 1.03
N ARG A 110 1.37 10.18 0.46
CA ARG A 110 2.83 10.10 0.65
C ARG A 110 3.53 11.39 0.23
N LYS A 111 3.22 11.92 -0.95
CA LYS A 111 3.82 13.17 -1.44
C LYS A 111 3.47 14.40 -0.58
N SER A 112 2.31 14.40 0.06
CA SER A 112 1.94 15.45 1.03
C SER A 112 2.75 15.34 2.32
N VAL A 113 3.05 14.11 2.75
CA VAL A 113 3.81 13.81 3.99
C VAL A 113 5.32 13.98 3.78
N LEU A 114 5.84 13.70 2.59
CA LEU A 114 7.27 13.68 2.30
C LEU A 114 8.03 14.93 2.74
N PRO A 115 7.58 16.17 2.45
CA PRO A 115 8.28 17.37 2.91
C PRO A 115 8.39 17.47 4.44
N VAL A 116 7.36 17.02 5.16
CA VAL A 116 7.34 17.03 6.62
C VAL A 116 8.34 16.02 7.20
N ILE A 117 8.38 14.82 6.61
CA ILE A 117 9.31 13.77 7.02
C ILE A 117 10.76 14.20 6.82
N GLU A 118 11.06 14.82 5.69
CA GLU A 118 12.41 15.29 5.36
C GLU A 118 12.83 16.47 6.22
N GLU A 119 11.94 17.47 6.39
CA GLU A 119 12.18 18.64 7.26
C GLU A 119 12.50 18.25 8.71
N LEU A 120 11.73 17.32 9.25
CA LEU A 120 11.85 16.89 10.64
C LEU A 120 12.78 15.67 10.83
N ASN A 121 13.42 15.22 9.74
CA ASN A 121 14.26 14.03 9.73
C ASN A 121 13.56 12.78 10.34
N GLY A 122 12.27 12.64 10.06
CA GLY A 122 11.47 11.49 10.46
C GLY A 122 11.78 10.26 9.62
N LEU A 123 11.15 9.14 9.95
CA LEU A 123 11.29 7.89 9.23
C LEU A 123 9.91 7.35 8.89
N LEU A 124 9.65 7.11 7.59
CA LEU A 124 8.40 6.55 7.07
C LEU A 124 8.65 5.20 6.39
N PHE A 125 7.89 4.19 6.77
CA PHE A 125 7.71 2.96 5.99
C PHE A 125 6.40 3.08 5.20
N TYR A 126 6.53 3.15 3.88
CA TYR A 126 5.41 3.22 2.94
C TYR A 126 5.10 1.81 2.41
N PRO A 127 3.93 1.20 2.77
CA PRO A 127 3.71 -0.23 2.61
C PRO A 127 3.16 -0.65 1.24
N VAL A 128 2.69 0.27 0.41
CA VAL A 128 1.87 -0.01 -0.77
C VAL A 128 2.68 0.16 -2.06
N GLN A 129 2.19 -0.45 -3.15
CA GLN A 129 2.74 -0.22 -4.49
C GLN A 129 2.68 1.26 -4.87
N TYR A 130 3.57 1.67 -5.76
CA TYR A 130 3.65 3.06 -6.22
C TYR A 130 4.21 3.15 -7.64
N GLU A 131 4.13 4.34 -8.22
CA GLU A 131 4.57 4.63 -9.59
C GLU A 131 6.08 4.60 -9.80
N GLY A 132 6.88 4.43 -8.75
CA GLY A 132 8.33 4.66 -8.80
C GLY A 132 8.67 6.15 -8.89
N GLU A 133 9.82 6.48 -9.51
CA GLU A 133 10.28 7.84 -9.83
C GLU A 133 10.40 8.78 -8.60
N GLU A 134 10.55 8.21 -7.41
CA GLU A 134 10.74 8.94 -6.16
C GLU A 134 11.74 8.20 -5.27
N SER A 135 12.64 8.93 -4.64
CA SER A 135 13.54 8.40 -3.62
C SER A 135 13.74 9.43 -2.51
N SER A 136 13.78 8.97 -1.27
CA SER A 136 14.10 9.78 -0.12
C SER A 136 14.87 8.95 0.89
N LYS A 137 15.88 9.54 1.54
CA LYS A 137 16.61 8.88 2.64
C LYS A 137 15.75 8.64 3.87
N ASN A 138 14.58 9.27 3.93
CA ASN A 138 13.66 9.23 5.05
C ASN A 138 12.46 8.29 4.82
N VAL A 139 12.37 7.66 3.63
CA VAL A 139 11.25 6.79 3.26
C VAL A 139 11.75 5.42 2.81
N PHE A 140 11.22 4.37 3.43
CA PHE A 140 11.35 3.00 2.96
C PHE A 140 10.13 2.65 2.11
N TYR A 141 10.34 2.49 0.82
CA TYR A 141 9.32 2.04 -0.14
C TYR A 141 9.32 0.52 -0.14
N THR A 142 8.33 -0.09 0.53
CA THR A 142 8.27 -1.55 0.71
C THR A 142 7.28 -2.22 -0.23
N GLY A 143 6.47 -1.45 -0.95
CA GLY A 143 5.56 -1.93 -1.98
C GLY A 143 6.22 -2.02 -3.37
N ALA A 144 5.52 -2.65 -4.31
CA ALA A 144 6.02 -2.91 -5.65
C ALA A 144 6.10 -1.63 -6.50
N ALA A 145 7.17 -1.51 -7.28
CA ALA A 145 7.29 -0.55 -8.38
C ALA A 145 6.68 -1.14 -9.68
N PRO A 146 6.44 -0.35 -10.74
CA PRO A 146 5.78 -0.83 -11.95
C PRO A 146 6.43 -2.04 -12.62
N ASN A 147 7.76 -2.13 -12.58
CA ASN A 147 8.51 -3.28 -13.13
C ASN A 147 8.34 -4.56 -12.30
N GLN A 148 7.79 -4.48 -11.11
CA GLN A 148 7.56 -5.63 -10.21
C GLN A 148 6.09 -6.08 -10.21
N GLN A 149 5.16 -5.25 -10.67
CA GLN A 149 3.72 -5.53 -10.67
C GLN A 149 3.04 -5.20 -11.99
N ALA A 150 2.97 -3.94 -12.38
CA ALA A 150 2.15 -3.47 -13.49
C ALA A 150 2.65 -3.98 -14.85
N ILE A 151 3.96 -3.99 -15.08
CA ILE A 151 4.56 -4.50 -16.32
C ILE A 151 4.39 -6.03 -16.44
N PRO A 152 4.75 -6.87 -15.44
CA PRO A 152 4.50 -8.31 -15.52
C PRO A 152 3.03 -8.67 -15.70
N ALA A 153 2.10 -7.95 -15.07
CA ALA A 153 0.67 -8.17 -15.28
C ALA A 153 0.23 -7.84 -16.71
N THR A 154 0.84 -6.79 -17.30
CA THR A 154 0.59 -6.44 -18.71
C THR A 154 1.14 -7.50 -19.67
N ASP A 155 2.33 -8.04 -19.39
CA ASP A 155 2.88 -9.18 -20.19
C ASP A 155 1.96 -10.40 -20.11
N TYR A 156 1.45 -10.74 -18.94
CA TYR A 156 0.48 -11.83 -18.78
C TYR A 156 -0.78 -11.62 -19.65
N TYR A 157 -1.28 -10.39 -19.73
CA TYR A 157 -2.42 -10.05 -20.60
C TYR A 157 -2.10 -10.23 -22.07
N LEU A 158 -0.89 -9.83 -22.50
CA LEU A 158 -0.45 -9.96 -23.88
C LEU A 158 -0.19 -11.41 -24.28
N ASP A 159 0.57 -12.13 -23.45
CA ASP A 159 1.17 -13.40 -23.80
C ASP A 159 0.24 -14.59 -23.50
N GLU A 160 -0.42 -14.56 -22.31
CA GLU A 160 -1.25 -15.69 -21.86
C GLU A 160 -2.74 -15.49 -22.17
N LEU A 161 -3.27 -14.27 -21.99
CA LEU A 161 -4.67 -14.00 -22.24
C LEU A 161 -4.96 -13.56 -23.68
N GLY A 162 -3.94 -13.24 -24.48
CA GLY A 162 -4.08 -12.83 -25.86
C GLY A 162 -4.84 -11.52 -26.06
N VAL A 163 -4.80 -10.62 -25.07
CA VAL A 163 -5.42 -9.30 -25.13
C VAL A 163 -4.77 -8.47 -26.25
N LYS A 164 -5.58 -7.76 -27.02
CA LYS A 164 -5.14 -6.94 -28.17
C LYS A 164 -5.53 -5.48 -28.02
N LYS A 165 -6.47 -5.18 -27.11
CA LYS A 165 -6.92 -3.81 -26.81
C LYS A 165 -6.97 -3.60 -25.31
N PHE A 166 -6.55 -2.43 -24.86
CA PHE A 166 -6.37 -2.16 -23.45
C PHE A 166 -7.19 -0.95 -23.00
N ALA A 167 -7.93 -1.11 -21.92
CA ALA A 167 -8.50 0.00 -21.18
C ALA A 167 -7.69 0.23 -19.88
N LEU A 168 -6.99 1.35 -19.81
CA LEU A 168 -6.22 1.79 -18.66
C LEU A 168 -7.09 2.75 -17.85
N LEU A 169 -7.73 2.25 -16.80
CA LEU A 169 -8.68 3.02 -15.98
C LEU A 169 -8.04 3.36 -14.63
N GLY A 170 -8.18 4.58 -14.17
CA GLY A 170 -7.56 4.98 -12.91
C GLY A 170 -8.26 6.13 -12.20
N THR A 171 -8.00 6.25 -10.91
CA THR A 171 -8.35 7.43 -10.14
C THR A 171 -7.45 8.60 -10.54
N ASP A 172 -8.01 9.81 -10.57
CA ASP A 172 -7.32 10.99 -11.10
C ASP A 172 -6.32 11.58 -10.10
N TYR A 173 -5.13 10.97 -9.99
CA TYR A 173 -3.99 11.49 -9.23
C TYR A 173 -2.66 10.89 -9.72
N VAL A 174 -1.55 11.20 -9.07
CA VAL A 174 -0.20 10.92 -9.56
C VAL A 174 0.07 9.45 -9.86
N TYR A 175 -0.32 8.50 -8.96
CA TYR A 175 -0.03 7.08 -9.16
C TYR A 175 -0.69 6.52 -10.43
N PRO A 176 -2.01 6.61 -10.65
CA PRO A 176 -2.63 6.12 -11.87
C PRO A 176 -2.14 6.83 -13.12
N ARG A 177 -1.98 8.15 -13.07
CA ARG A 177 -1.50 8.91 -14.23
C ARG A 177 -0.10 8.50 -14.66
N THR A 178 0.81 8.33 -13.71
CA THR A 178 2.19 7.93 -14.01
C THR A 178 2.25 6.45 -14.41
N THR A 179 1.59 5.56 -13.66
CA THR A 179 1.57 4.12 -13.99
C THR A 179 0.95 3.87 -15.36
N ASN A 180 -0.21 4.46 -15.65
CA ASN A 180 -0.87 4.29 -16.95
C ASN A 180 -0.06 4.92 -18.11
N LYS A 181 0.68 6.00 -17.87
CA LYS A 181 1.62 6.55 -18.85
C LYS A 181 2.75 5.57 -19.17
N ILE A 182 3.32 4.93 -18.15
CA ILE A 182 4.34 3.88 -18.31
C ILE A 182 3.75 2.70 -19.09
N LEU A 183 2.58 2.22 -18.69
CA LEU A 183 1.93 1.09 -19.35
C LEU A 183 1.52 1.41 -20.80
N LYS A 184 1.01 2.61 -21.07
CA LYS A 184 0.67 3.03 -22.42
C LYS A 184 1.90 2.99 -23.32
N GLN A 185 3.04 3.57 -22.88
CA GLN A 185 4.27 3.51 -23.64
C GLN A 185 4.77 2.08 -23.83
N TYR A 186 4.74 1.30 -22.78
CA TYR A 186 5.13 -0.12 -22.82
C TYR A 186 4.30 -0.92 -23.83
N LEU A 187 2.99 -0.74 -23.85
CA LEU A 187 2.09 -1.39 -24.83
C LEU A 187 2.41 -0.95 -26.27
N ILE A 188 2.68 0.34 -26.50
CA ILE A 188 3.10 0.84 -27.81
C ILE A 188 4.41 0.18 -28.25
N ASP A 189 5.39 0.09 -27.36
CA ASP A 189 6.69 -0.56 -27.62
C ASP A 189 6.55 -2.06 -27.90
N LYS A 190 5.51 -2.70 -27.34
CA LYS A 190 5.12 -4.09 -27.65
C LYS A 190 4.31 -4.23 -28.96
N GLY A 191 4.05 -3.15 -29.67
CA GLY A 191 3.37 -3.15 -30.96
C GLY A 191 1.85 -2.99 -30.90
N ILE A 192 1.28 -2.64 -29.76
CA ILE A 192 -0.15 -2.31 -29.67
C ILE A 192 -0.37 -0.90 -30.23
N PRO A 193 -1.24 -0.74 -31.25
CA PRO A 193 -1.55 0.58 -31.79
C PRO A 193 -2.12 1.51 -30.71
N GLU A 194 -1.74 2.79 -30.72
CA GLU A 194 -2.24 3.77 -29.76
C GLU A 194 -3.77 3.88 -29.78
N THR A 195 -4.41 3.67 -30.95
CA THR A 195 -5.86 3.63 -31.13
C THR A 195 -6.55 2.45 -30.43
N ASP A 196 -5.80 1.42 -30.08
CA ASP A 196 -6.28 0.24 -29.35
C ASP A 196 -6.03 0.35 -27.83
N ILE A 197 -5.62 1.57 -27.34
CA ILE A 197 -5.39 1.85 -25.93
C ILE A 197 -6.32 3.00 -25.49
N PHE A 198 -7.35 2.65 -24.73
CA PHE A 198 -8.27 3.61 -24.12
C PHE A 198 -7.75 3.98 -22.73
N VAL A 199 -7.66 5.27 -22.41
CA VAL A 199 -7.22 5.76 -21.08
C VAL A 199 -8.29 6.68 -20.51
N ASN A 200 -8.71 6.41 -19.28
CA ASN A 200 -9.68 7.25 -18.57
C ASN A 200 -9.32 7.40 -17.09
N TYR A 201 -9.62 8.58 -16.55
CA TYR A 201 -9.43 8.90 -15.14
C TYR A 201 -10.70 9.48 -14.54
N THR A 202 -10.99 9.06 -13.29
CA THR A 202 -12.14 9.53 -12.52
C THR A 202 -11.70 10.10 -11.17
N PRO A 203 -12.43 11.05 -10.58
CA PRO A 203 -12.11 11.53 -9.24
C PRO A 203 -12.25 10.41 -8.20
N PHE A 204 -11.65 10.61 -7.02
CA PHE A 204 -11.92 9.76 -5.86
C PHE A 204 -13.41 9.75 -5.54
N GLY A 205 -13.96 8.59 -5.15
CA GLY A 205 -15.39 8.43 -4.83
C GLY A 205 -16.31 8.46 -6.05
N HIS A 206 -15.78 8.30 -7.27
CA HIS A 206 -16.62 8.23 -8.48
C HIS A 206 -17.58 7.05 -8.43
N SER A 207 -18.84 7.26 -8.80
CA SER A 207 -19.92 6.27 -8.66
C SER A 207 -20.69 5.94 -9.94
N ASP A 208 -20.68 6.80 -10.96
CA ASP A 208 -21.36 6.55 -12.25
C ASP A 208 -20.39 6.02 -13.31
N TRP A 209 -20.33 4.71 -13.44
CA TRP A 209 -19.42 4.01 -14.34
C TRP A 209 -20.05 3.62 -15.68
N SER A 210 -21.33 3.87 -15.90
CA SER A 210 -22.09 3.37 -17.05
C SER A 210 -21.47 3.78 -18.38
N LYS A 211 -21.08 5.05 -18.52
CA LYS A 211 -20.42 5.52 -19.74
C LYS A 211 -19.05 4.86 -19.96
N ILE A 212 -18.24 4.78 -18.93
CA ILE A 212 -16.89 4.23 -19.02
C ILE A 212 -16.91 2.74 -19.35
N VAL A 213 -17.79 1.98 -18.70
CA VAL A 213 -18.00 0.56 -19.02
C VAL A 213 -18.52 0.39 -20.43
N GLY A 214 -19.44 1.25 -20.89
CA GLY A 214 -19.91 1.28 -22.27
C GLY A 214 -18.76 1.54 -23.28
N ASP A 215 -17.88 2.49 -22.98
CA ASP A 215 -16.71 2.79 -23.81
C ASP A 215 -15.72 1.59 -23.85
N VAL A 216 -15.54 0.86 -22.76
CA VAL A 216 -14.72 -0.36 -22.69
C VAL A 216 -15.32 -1.47 -23.57
N VAL A 217 -16.63 -1.68 -23.52
CA VAL A 217 -17.32 -2.64 -24.39
C VAL A 217 -17.18 -2.25 -25.88
N ALA A 218 -17.40 -0.96 -26.18
CA ALA A 218 -17.27 -0.44 -27.53
C ALA A 218 -15.86 -0.57 -28.10
N LEU A 219 -14.83 -0.54 -27.25
CA LEU A 219 -13.44 -0.77 -27.67
C LEU A 219 -13.26 -2.14 -28.33
N GLY A 220 -14.00 -3.17 -27.92
CA GLY A 220 -13.97 -4.54 -28.46
C GLY A 220 -14.93 -4.78 -29.62
N ALA A 221 -15.60 -3.76 -30.19
CA ALA A 221 -16.65 -3.94 -31.19
C ALA A 221 -16.14 -4.57 -32.52
N ASP A 222 -14.85 -4.56 -32.79
CA ASP A 222 -14.22 -5.21 -33.95
C ASP A 222 -13.86 -6.69 -33.70
N GLY A 223 -14.24 -7.26 -32.56
CA GLY A 223 -14.00 -8.65 -32.18
C GLY A 223 -12.61 -8.93 -31.59
N LYS A 224 -11.77 -7.91 -31.40
CA LYS A 224 -10.49 -8.07 -30.71
C LYS A 224 -10.71 -8.16 -29.19
N LYS A 225 -9.95 -9.05 -28.53
CA LYS A 225 -10.03 -9.21 -27.08
C LYS A 225 -9.56 -7.95 -26.36
N VAL A 226 -10.42 -7.42 -25.48
CA VAL A 226 -10.15 -6.26 -24.61
C VAL A 226 -9.74 -6.76 -23.24
N GLY A 227 -8.80 -6.07 -22.60
CA GLY A 227 -8.47 -6.24 -21.19
C GLY A 227 -8.45 -4.89 -20.48
N VAL A 228 -8.88 -4.89 -19.23
CA VAL A 228 -8.84 -3.70 -18.36
C VAL A 228 -7.67 -3.82 -17.39
N ILE A 229 -6.84 -2.78 -17.32
CA ILE A 229 -5.87 -2.60 -16.26
C ILE A 229 -6.38 -1.47 -15.37
N SER A 230 -6.72 -1.84 -14.12
CA SER A 230 -7.34 -0.94 -13.17
C SER A 230 -6.33 -0.42 -12.14
N THR A 231 -6.18 0.91 -12.11
CA THR A 231 -5.52 1.68 -11.06
C THR A 231 -6.53 2.55 -10.31
N ILE A 232 -7.78 2.10 -10.24
CA ILE A 232 -8.88 2.72 -9.48
C ILE A 232 -8.64 2.44 -8.00
N ASN A 233 -8.87 3.43 -7.13
CA ASN A 233 -8.59 3.34 -5.71
C ASN A 233 -9.83 3.60 -4.84
N GLY A 234 -9.86 2.92 -3.68
CA GLY A 234 -10.84 3.12 -2.64
C GLY A 234 -12.24 2.65 -3.04
N ASP A 235 -13.26 3.30 -2.49
CA ASP A 235 -14.68 2.95 -2.63
C ASP A 235 -15.23 3.02 -4.07
N ALA A 236 -14.55 3.75 -4.97
CA ALA A 236 -14.90 3.81 -6.39
C ALA A 236 -14.84 2.43 -7.09
N ASN A 237 -14.02 1.50 -6.58
CA ASN A 237 -13.96 0.12 -7.08
C ASN A 237 -15.31 -0.59 -6.96
N ILE A 238 -16.05 -0.34 -5.88
CA ILE A 238 -17.38 -0.97 -5.66
C ILE A 238 -18.35 -0.59 -6.79
N GLY A 239 -18.38 0.69 -7.16
CA GLY A 239 -19.22 1.17 -8.27
C GLY A 239 -18.80 0.56 -9.61
N PHE A 240 -17.49 0.52 -9.87
CA PHE A 240 -16.94 -0.03 -11.12
C PHE A 240 -17.32 -1.51 -11.33
N TYR A 241 -17.07 -2.36 -10.34
CA TYR A 241 -17.42 -3.78 -10.45
C TYR A 241 -18.92 -4.06 -10.48
N LYS A 242 -19.73 -3.26 -9.78
CA LYS A 242 -21.19 -3.36 -9.88
C LYS A 242 -21.69 -3.06 -11.29
N GLU A 243 -21.10 -2.06 -11.95
CA GLU A 243 -21.46 -1.71 -13.32
C GLU A 243 -21.00 -2.76 -14.33
N LEU A 244 -19.79 -3.33 -14.17
CA LEU A 244 -19.35 -4.47 -14.98
C LEU A 244 -20.32 -5.65 -14.89
N ALA A 245 -20.74 -5.99 -13.67
CA ALA A 245 -21.71 -7.05 -13.43
C ALA A 245 -23.08 -6.72 -14.05
N ALA A 246 -23.57 -5.48 -13.92
CA ALA A 246 -24.83 -5.03 -14.50
C ALA A 246 -24.81 -5.08 -16.04
N ALA A 247 -23.65 -4.79 -16.64
CA ALA A 247 -23.43 -4.94 -18.08
C ALA A 247 -23.25 -6.40 -18.53
N GLY A 248 -23.25 -7.38 -17.61
CA GLY A 248 -23.08 -8.80 -17.90
C GLY A 248 -21.66 -9.20 -18.30
N ILE A 249 -20.67 -8.36 -18.05
CA ILE A 249 -19.28 -8.58 -18.42
C ILE A 249 -18.62 -9.54 -17.44
N LYS A 250 -18.02 -10.61 -17.99
CA LYS A 250 -17.26 -11.62 -17.23
C LYS A 250 -15.79 -11.54 -17.58
N ALA A 251 -14.96 -12.14 -16.74
CA ALA A 251 -13.51 -12.19 -16.94
C ALA A 251 -13.10 -12.89 -18.24
N ASP A 252 -13.87 -13.89 -18.71
CA ASP A 252 -13.62 -14.55 -19.99
C ASP A 252 -13.80 -13.60 -21.18
N ASP A 253 -14.73 -12.64 -21.07
CA ASP A 253 -15.03 -11.66 -22.11
C ASP A 253 -14.03 -10.49 -22.05
N ILE A 254 -13.97 -9.82 -20.91
CA ILE A 254 -13.11 -8.67 -20.65
C ILE A 254 -12.46 -8.84 -19.26
N PRO A 255 -11.28 -9.46 -19.18
CA PRO A 255 -10.57 -9.60 -17.91
C PRO A 255 -10.17 -8.24 -17.34
N VAL A 256 -10.26 -8.10 -16.03
CA VAL A 256 -9.79 -6.94 -15.26
C VAL A 256 -8.66 -7.40 -14.35
N VAL A 257 -7.49 -6.74 -14.43
CA VAL A 257 -6.47 -6.80 -13.39
C VAL A 257 -6.53 -5.50 -12.58
N ALA A 258 -6.66 -5.62 -11.26
CA ALA A 258 -6.72 -4.49 -10.35
C ALA A 258 -5.53 -4.51 -9.39
N PHE A 259 -4.79 -3.39 -9.33
CA PHE A 259 -3.63 -3.27 -8.44
C PHE A 259 -3.99 -2.73 -7.05
N SER A 260 -5.25 -2.36 -6.83
CA SER A 260 -5.70 -1.65 -5.64
C SER A 260 -7.04 -2.17 -5.11
N VAL A 261 -7.27 -3.47 -5.28
CA VAL A 261 -8.42 -4.18 -4.69
C VAL A 261 -7.89 -5.27 -3.77
N GLY A 262 -8.23 -5.17 -2.51
CA GLY A 262 -7.95 -6.19 -1.50
C GLY A 262 -9.22 -6.91 -1.05
N GLU A 263 -9.09 -7.78 -0.06
CA GLU A 263 -10.19 -8.58 0.48
C GLU A 263 -11.31 -7.72 1.09
N GLU A 264 -10.99 -6.55 1.60
CA GLU A 264 -11.96 -5.65 2.22
C GLU A 264 -12.92 -5.04 1.19
N GLU A 265 -12.41 -4.65 0.02
CA GLU A 265 -13.24 -4.16 -1.08
C GLU A 265 -14.24 -5.22 -1.55
N LEU A 266 -13.88 -6.51 -1.46
CA LEU A 266 -14.77 -7.62 -1.84
C LEU A 266 -16.01 -7.70 -0.95
N SER A 267 -15.96 -7.21 0.28
CA SER A 267 -17.08 -7.21 1.21
C SER A 267 -18.29 -6.41 0.72
N GLY A 268 -18.07 -5.43 -0.16
CA GLY A 268 -19.08 -4.58 -0.79
C GLY A 268 -19.62 -5.10 -2.12
N LEU A 269 -19.15 -6.28 -2.60
CA LEU A 269 -19.37 -6.78 -3.95
C LEU A 269 -20.03 -8.18 -3.95
N ASP A 270 -20.79 -8.48 -5.00
CA ASP A 270 -21.17 -9.87 -5.30
C ASP A 270 -19.99 -10.59 -5.96
N THR A 271 -19.23 -11.33 -5.15
CA THR A 271 -18.00 -11.99 -5.56
C THR A 271 -18.19 -13.05 -6.66
N LYS A 272 -19.41 -13.54 -6.89
CA LYS A 272 -19.71 -14.46 -8.00
C LYS A 272 -19.41 -13.84 -9.36
N ASN A 273 -19.57 -12.52 -9.48
CA ASN A 273 -19.32 -11.80 -10.72
C ASN A 273 -17.85 -11.42 -10.89
N LEU A 274 -17.01 -11.69 -9.88
CA LEU A 274 -15.59 -11.35 -9.90
C LEU A 274 -14.69 -12.55 -10.25
N VAL A 275 -15.25 -13.75 -10.33
CA VAL A 275 -14.47 -14.98 -10.60
C VAL A 275 -13.76 -14.86 -11.94
N GLY A 276 -12.42 -15.03 -11.90
CA GLY A 276 -11.55 -14.96 -13.08
C GLY A 276 -10.94 -13.58 -13.36
N HIS A 277 -11.40 -12.52 -12.71
CA HIS A 277 -10.65 -11.26 -12.66
C HIS A 277 -9.43 -11.40 -11.74
N LEU A 278 -8.39 -10.59 -11.95
CA LEU A 278 -7.08 -10.69 -11.30
C LEU A 278 -6.82 -9.50 -10.36
#